data_4a10c81a1d87369cf34681bef95c359b
#
_entry.id   4a10c81a1d87369cf34681bef95c359b
#
_cell.length_a   1.000
_cell.length_b   1.000
_cell.length_c   1.000
_cell.angle_alpha   90.00
_cell.angle_beta   90.00
_cell.angle_gamma   90.00
#
_symmetry.space_group_name_H-M   'P 1'
#
loop_
_entity.id
_entity.type
_entity.pdbx_description
1 polymer ?
#
loop_
_entity_poly.entity_id
_entity_poly.type
_entity_poly.pdbx_seq_one_letter_code
_entity_poly.pdbx_strand_id
1 'polypeptide(L)'
;MDRFSKKQAEIEHRRTAAATGYPSLWRRMISEWLLPNGKDRVWLLYAANYLFRTAGVRWALDPLTLRCRVPSAPEVDVSALAALDYIVLTHRHADHMDLELLGRLRDFPIHWIIPEDVLAPLQNLNLPRGKVSVPRPLEPVRLPGLTLTPFNGLHFAIDPGSPNGLRGVPETGYLAEFSEKRWLFPGDTRVYDASQLPAFGPVDGMFAHVWLGKGCALQKAPVLTDTFCRFCLDLSPVRIVLSHLEELGRNADEFWDDTHVEMIKRQFQRHESRIKVLPAQMGESVDL
;
A
#
# COMPACT_ATOMS: atom_id res chain seq x y z
N MET A 1 2.30 0.11 34.40
CA MET A 1 1.74 0.25 33.03
C MET A 1 2.05 -1.03 32.28
N ASP A 2 1.03 -1.70 31.74
CA ASP A 2 1.20 -2.92 30.97
C ASP A 2 1.84 -2.68 29.58
N ARG A 3 2.11 -3.76 28.85
CA ARG A 3 2.79 -3.67 27.54
C ARG A 3 1.95 -2.93 26.49
N PHE A 4 0.62 -3.13 26.50
CA PHE A 4 -0.29 -2.45 25.59
C PHE A 4 -0.27 -0.93 25.84
N SER A 5 -0.47 -0.51 27.09
CA SER A 5 -0.51 0.92 27.46
C SER A 5 0.82 1.64 27.14
N LYS A 6 1.97 0.97 27.32
CA LYS A 6 3.28 1.52 26.97
C LYS A 6 3.39 1.74 25.46
N LYS A 7 3.01 0.72 24.66
CA LYS A 7 3.06 0.80 23.21
C LYS A 7 2.08 1.82 22.66
N GLN A 8 0.87 1.91 23.25
CA GLN A 8 -0.13 2.90 22.87
C GLN A 8 0.38 4.33 23.11
N ALA A 9 1.04 4.58 24.23
CA ALA A 9 1.65 5.88 24.51
C ALA A 9 2.79 6.22 23.53
N GLU A 10 3.59 5.23 23.14
CA GLU A 10 4.61 5.38 22.10
C GLU A 10 3.97 5.77 20.74
N ILE A 11 2.87 5.11 20.35
CA ILE A 11 2.16 5.43 19.11
C ILE A 11 1.61 6.84 19.14
N GLU A 12 1.03 7.29 20.25
CA GLU A 12 0.55 8.69 20.40
C GLU A 12 1.69 9.71 20.25
N HIS A 13 2.86 9.40 20.82
CA HIS A 13 4.03 10.23 20.61
C HIS A 13 4.46 10.27 19.15
N ARG A 14 4.48 9.11 18.46
CA ARG A 14 4.78 9.02 17.02
C ARG A 14 3.75 9.78 16.18
N ARG A 15 2.45 9.71 16.50
CA ARG A 15 1.38 10.49 15.84
C ARG A 15 1.66 11.99 15.92
N THR A 16 1.97 12.48 17.11
CA THR A 16 2.27 13.89 17.36
C THR A 16 3.52 14.33 16.57
N ALA A 17 4.58 13.55 16.61
CA ALA A 17 5.82 13.83 15.89
C ALA A 17 5.60 13.83 14.37
N ALA A 18 4.89 12.82 13.85
CA ALA A 18 4.54 12.71 12.44
C ALA A 18 3.69 13.92 11.99
N ALA A 19 2.63 14.26 12.73
CA ALA A 19 1.78 15.41 12.41
C ALA A 19 2.58 16.71 12.34
N THR A 20 3.48 16.93 13.30
CA THR A 20 4.34 18.13 13.34
C THR A 20 5.30 18.19 12.16
N GLY A 21 5.92 17.07 11.79
CA GLY A 21 6.91 16.99 10.71
C GLY A 21 6.31 16.91 9.30
N TYR A 22 5.03 16.54 9.18
CA TYR A 22 4.40 16.17 7.93
C TYR A 22 4.45 17.24 6.82
N PRO A 23 4.19 18.54 7.07
CA PRO A 23 4.26 19.55 6.02
C PRO A 23 5.65 19.67 5.36
N SER A 24 6.71 19.47 6.15
CA SER A 24 8.09 19.50 5.64
C SER A 24 8.43 18.23 4.88
N LEU A 25 8.01 17.06 5.41
CA LEU A 25 8.14 15.77 4.76
C LEU A 25 7.43 15.74 3.41
N TRP A 26 6.18 16.19 3.37
CA TRP A 26 5.36 16.29 2.16
C TRP A 26 6.06 17.15 1.09
N ARG A 27 6.48 18.37 1.45
CA ARG A 27 7.16 19.25 0.50
C ARG A 27 8.42 18.63 -0.08
N ARG A 28 9.27 18.01 0.75
CA ARG A 28 10.48 17.31 0.29
C ARG A 28 10.13 16.20 -0.68
N MET A 29 9.24 15.30 -0.28
CA MET A 29 8.81 14.14 -1.08
C MET A 29 8.24 14.57 -2.43
N ILE A 30 7.32 15.55 -2.45
CA ILE A 30 6.71 16.06 -3.67
C ILE A 30 7.74 16.75 -4.56
N SER A 31 8.66 17.53 -4.00
CA SER A 31 9.74 18.15 -4.77
C SER A 31 10.61 17.12 -5.47
N GLU A 32 10.98 16.03 -4.78
CA GLU A 32 11.76 14.93 -5.37
C GLU A 32 10.96 14.18 -6.44
N TRP A 33 9.68 13.91 -6.19
CA TRP A 33 8.79 13.21 -7.12
C TRP A 33 8.60 14.00 -8.41
N LEU A 34 8.53 15.33 -8.34
CA LEU A 34 8.37 16.22 -9.51
C LEU A 34 9.62 16.36 -10.36
N LEU A 35 10.81 16.00 -9.87
CA LEU A 35 12.05 16.15 -10.65
C LEU A 35 11.90 15.45 -12.02
N PRO A 36 12.26 16.12 -13.12
CA PRO A 36 12.26 15.50 -14.44
C PRO A 36 13.39 14.47 -14.58
N ASN A 37 13.26 13.54 -15.51
CA ASN A 37 14.34 12.64 -15.97
C ASN A 37 15.07 11.86 -14.87
N GLY A 38 14.35 11.40 -13.86
CA GLY A 38 14.90 10.55 -12.82
C GLY A 38 14.74 9.04 -13.12
N LYS A 39 15.41 8.23 -12.31
CA LYS A 39 15.19 6.78 -12.27
C LYS A 39 13.74 6.45 -11.90
N ASP A 40 13.31 5.25 -12.27
CA ASP A 40 12.04 4.71 -11.78
C ASP A 40 12.07 4.60 -10.26
N ARG A 41 11.10 5.25 -9.61
CA ARG A 41 11.01 5.34 -8.15
C ARG A 41 9.58 5.32 -7.67
N VAL A 42 9.44 4.87 -6.44
CA VAL A 42 8.21 4.99 -5.67
C VAL A 42 8.49 5.71 -4.35
N TRP A 43 7.57 6.56 -3.92
CA TRP A 43 7.56 7.21 -2.60
C TRP A 43 6.38 6.68 -1.80
N LEU A 44 6.61 6.36 -0.53
CA LEU A 44 5.55 5.97 0.39
C LEU A 44 4.88 7.23 0.95
N LEU A 45 3.59 7.43 0.64
CA LEU A 45 2.81 8.55 1.14
C LEU A 45 2.47 8.40 2.62
N TYR A 46 2.15 7.16 3.04
CA TYR A 46 1.78 6.84 4.41
C TYR A 46 2.19 5.40 4.77
N ALA A 47 1.31 4.42 4.83
CA ALA A 47 1.59 3.04 5.25
C ALA A 47 1.65 2.06 4.07
N ALA A 48 0.66 2.14 3.17
CA ALA A 48 0.52 1.31 1.96
C ALA A 48 0.00 2.14 0.77
N ASN A 49 0.40 3.40 0.70
CA ASN A 49 -0.10 4.41 -0.22
C ASN A 49 1.08 4.99 -0.97
N TYR A 50 1.03 5.03 -2.29
CA TYR A 50 2.25 5.23 -3.07
C TYR A 50 2.11 6.29 -4.15
N LEU A 51 3.19 7.06 -4.37
CA LEU A 51 3.42 7.86 -5.57
C LEU A 51 4.54 7.24 -6.39
N PHE A 52 4.31 7.06 -7.67
CA PHE A 52 5.29 6.51 -8.60
C PHE A 52 5.72 7.55 -9.62
N ARG A 53 6.95 7.42 -10.06
CA ARG A 53 7.48 8.00 -11.28
C ARG A 53 8.23 6.90 -12.00
N THR A 54 7.64 6.37 -13.08
CA THR A 54 8.14 5.21 -13.83
C THR A 54 7.93 5.41 -15.32
N ALA A 55 8.89 5.03 -16.14
CA ALA A 55 8.80 5.14 -17.61
C ALA A 55 8.33 6.54 -18.10
N GLY A 56 8.66 7.60 -17.38
CA GLY A 56 8.27 8.96 -17.73
C GLY A 56 6.84 9.35 -17.32
N VAL A 57 6.06 8.44 -16.72
CA VAL A 57 4.71 8.72 -16.21
C VAL A 57 4.67 8.82 -14.69
N ARG A 58 3.69 9.56 -14.18
CA ARG A 58 3.42 9.74 -12.74
C ARG A 58 2.09 9.13 -12.38
N TRP A 59 2.10 8.21 -11.45
CA TRP A 59 0.89 7.54 -11.02
C TRP A 59 0.88 7.30 -9.52
N ALA A 60 -0.30 7.07 -8.97
CA ALA A 60 -0.48 6.78 -7.56
C ALA A 60 -1.27 5.48 -7.37
N LEU A 61 -0.93 4.72 -6.35
CA LEU A 61 -1.71 3.58 -5.88
C LEU A 61 -2.25 3.93 -4.49
N ASP A 62 -3.58 3.94 -4.35
CA ASP A 62 -4.30 4.30 -3.12
C ASP A 62 -3.79 5.61 -2.48
N PRO A 63 -3.71 6.74 -3.19
CA PRO A 63 -3.13 7.96 -2.64
C PRO A 63 -3.88 8.45 -1.41
N LEU A 64 -3.12 8.80 -0.36
CA LEU A 64 -3.67 9.20 0.93
C LEU A 64 -2.77 10.25 1.59
N THR A 65 -3.38 11.19 2.31
CA THR A 65 -2.67 12.14 3.16
C THR A 65 -2.65 11.64 4.61
N LEU A 66 -1.64 12.03 5.38
CA LEU A 66 -1.57 11.68 6.80
C LEU A 66 -2.84 12.08 7.56
N ARG A 67 -3.46 13.21 7.20
CA ARG A 67 -4.68 13.74 7.83
C ARG A 67 -5.84 12.76 7.77
N CYS A 68 -5.95 11.95 6.73
CA CYS A 68 -6.99 10.92 6.61
C CYS A 68 -6.96 9.92 7.79
N ARG A 69 -5.77 9.59 8.30
CA ARG A 69 -5.56 8.61 9.38
C ARG A 69 -5.21 9.24 10.73
N VAL A 70 -4.67 10.46 10.72
CA VAL A 70 -4.31 11.27 11.89
C VAL A 70 -4.98 12.64 11.73
N PRO A 71 -6.22 12.81 12.18
CA PRO A 71 -7.00 14.04 11.95
C PRO A 71 -6.36 15.33 12.51
N SER A 72 -5.45 15.20 13.48
CA SER A 72 -4.67 16.33 14.02
C SER A 72 -3.51 16.75 13.10
N ALA A 73 -3.19 15.98 12.07
CA ALA A 73 -2.15 16.37 11.12
C ALA A 73 -2.57 17.62 10.33
N PRO A 74 -1.64 18.56 10.11
CA PRO A 74 -1.90 19.73 9.29
C PRO A 74 -2.30 19.35 7.86
N GLU A 75 -3.15 20.18 7.26
CA GLU A 75 -3.43 20.10 5.83
C GLU A 75 -2.16 20.43 5.03
N VAL A 76 -1.99 19.76 3.90
CA VAL A 76 -0.87 19.99 2.97
C VAL A 76 -1.38 20.44 1.61
N ASP A 77 -0.53 21.15 0.89
CA ASP A 77 -0.84 21.54 -0.50
C ASP A 77 -0.70 20.31 -1.41
N VAL A 78 -1.82 19.87 -1.97
CA VAL A 78 -1.91 18.74 -2.88
C VAL A 78 -1.98 19.17 -4.36
N SER A 79 -1.87 20.45 -4.67
CA SER A 79 -1.96 20.98 -6.04
C SER A 79 -0.93 20.36 -6.99
N ALA A 80 0.25 20.02 -6.47
CA ALA A 80 1.29 19.34 -7.24
C ALA A 80 0.88 17.95 -7.76
N LEU A 81 -0.12 17.29 -7.13
CA LEU A 81 -0.66 16.01 -7.60
C LEU A 81 -1.47 16.17 -8.91
N ALA A 82 -1.72 17.39 -9.38
CA ALA A 82 -2.21 17.64 -10.74
C ALA A 82 -1.27 17.08 -11.83
N ALA A 83 -0.01 16.82 -11.48
CA ALA A 83 0.96 16.16 -12.36
C ALA A 83 0.80 14.64 -12.49
N LEU A 84 -0.17 14.03 -11.79
CA LEU A 84 -0.50 12.62 -11.95
C LEU A 84 -1.14 12.36 -13.32
N ASP A 85 -0.66 11.34 -14.00
CA ASP A 85 -1.29 10.78 -15.18
C ASP A 85 -2.40 9.78 -14.78
N TYR A 86 -2.14 8.98 -13.72
CA TYR A 86 -3.04 7.90 -13.30
C TYR A 86 -3.21 7.85 -11.77
N ILE A 87 -4.44 7.54 -11.34
CA ILE A 87 -4.75 7.07 -9.98
C ILE A 87 -5.32 5.66 -10.08
N VAL A 88 -4.74 4.75 -9.31
CA VAL A 88 -5.13 3.34 -9.22
C VAL A 88 -5.62 3.08 -7.80
N LEU A 89 -6.79 2.46 -7.66
CA LEU A 89 -7.33 2.07 -6.36
C LEU A 89 -7.38 0.55 -6.25
N THR A 90 -7.25 0.03 -5.03
CA THR A 90 -7.28 -1.40 -4.73
C THR A 90 -8.57 -1.83 -4.08
N HIS A 91 -8.97 -1.21 -2.97
CA HIS A 91 -10.17 -1.56 -2.21
C HIS A 91 -10.67 -0.37 -1.34
N ARG A 92 -11.80 -0.58 -0.65
CA ARG A 92 -12.56 0.49 0.01
C ARG A 92 -12.24 0.75 1.49
N HIS A 93 -11.18 0.18 2.06
CA HIS A 93 -10.80 0.51 3.44
C HIS A 93 -10.28 1.94 3.57
N ALA A 94 -10.52 2.55 4.73
CA ALA A 94 -10.22 3.97 4.98
C ALA A 94 -8.70 4.28 5.00
N ASP A 95 -7.85 3.29 5.12
CA ASP A 95 -6.40 3.40 5.01
C ASP A 95 -5.89 3.26 3.55
N HIS A 96 -6.81 3.04 2.59
CA HIS A 96 -6.55 2.98 1.15
C HIS A 96 -7.38 4.00 0.34
N MET A 97 -8.38 4.62 0.96
CA MET A 97 -9.31 5.52 0.25
C MET A 97 -9.53 6.82 1.01
N ASP A 98 -8.75 7.85 0.68
CA ASP A 98 -8.88 9.21 1.20
C ASP A 98 -9.89 10.00 0.35
N LEU A 99 -11.17 9.96 0.73
CA LEU A 99 -12.24 10.64 -0.01
C LEU A 99 -12.04 12.17 -0.11
N GLU A 100 -11.42 12.79 0.89
CA GLU A 100 -11.12 14.24 0.86
C GLU A 100 -10.08 14.54 -0.21
N LEU A 101 -8.96 13.80 -0.22
CA LEU A 101 -7.93 13.95 -1.24
C LEU A 101 -8.47 13.65 -2.63
N LEU A 102 -9.14 12.50 -2.81
CA LEU A 102 -9.70 12.10 -4.12
C LEU A 102 -10.69 13.14 -4.65
N GLY A 103 -11.51 13.73 -3.76
CA GLY A 103 -12.42 14.83 -4.11
C GLY A 103 -11.70 16.08 -4.61
N ARG A 104 -10.53 16.40 -4.05
CA ARG A 104 -9.69 17.54 -4.49
C ARG A 104 -9.00 17.26 -5.83
N LEU A 105 -8.77 15.99 -6.16
CA LEU A 105 -8.09 15.59 -7.41
C LEU A 105 -9.05 15.37 -8.59
N ARG A 106 -10.36 15.31 -8.37
CA ARG A 106 -11.37 14.93 -9.38
C ARG A 106 -11.37 15.81 -10.64
N ASP A 107 -11.06 17.09 -10.48
CA ASP A 107 -11.12 18.07 -11.57
C ASP A 107 -9.82 18.13 -12.40
N PHE A 108 -8.75 17.45 -11.95
CA PHE A 108 -7.50 17.36 -12.69
C PHE A 108 -7.60 16.38 -13.88
N PRO A 109 -6.71 16.49 -14.88
CA PRO A 109 -6.74 15.65 -16.08
C PRO A 109 -6.23 14.23 -15.84
N ILE A 110 -6.51 13.64 -14.70
CA ILE A 110 -6.05 12.34 -14.24
C ILE A 110 -6.98 11.25 -14.78
N HIS A 111 -6.42 10.11 -15.23
CA HIS A 111 -7.18 8.92 -15.55
C HIS A 111 -7.22 7.97 -14.35
N TRP A 112 -8.41 7.45 -14.04
CA TRP A 112 -8.70 6.67 -12.83
C TRP A 112 -8.90 5.20 -13.17
N ILE A 113 -8.20 4.32 -12.48
CA ILE A 113 -8.40 2.87 -12.54
C ILE A 113 -9.04 2.45 -11.22
N ILE A 114 -10.34 2.14 -11.26
CA ILE A 114 -11.17 1.93 -10.07
C ILE A 114 -11.87 0.57 -10.16
N PRO A 115 -11.58 -0.38 -9.25
CA PRO A 115 -12.31 -1.65 -9.17
C PRO A 115 -13.81 -1.44 -8.95
N GLU A 116 -14.62 -2.36 -9.44
CA GLU A 116 -16.09 -2.31 -9.35
C GLU A 116 -16.59 -2.08 -7.92
N ASP A 117 -16.00 -2.81 -6.95
CA ASP A 117 -16.37 -2.72 -5.52
C ASP A 117 -16.03 -1.37 -4.87
N VAL A 118 -15.21 -0.55 -5.53
CA VAL A 118 -14.79 0.79 -5.04
C VAL A 118 -15.65 1.90 -5.66
N LEU A 119 -16.40 1.64 -6.72
CA LEU A 119 -17.21 2.68 -7.39
C LEU A 119 -18.30 3.27 -6.49
N ALA A 120 -19.01 2.43 -5.75
CA ALA A 120 -20.14 2.88 -4.93
C ALA A 120 -19.73 3.91 -3.85
N PRO A 121 -18.64 3.74 -3.07
CA PRO A 121 -18.15 4.77 -2.16
C PRO A 121 -17.75 6.09 -2.85
N LEU A 122 -17.34 6.05 -4.12
CA LEU A 122 -16.87 7.20 -4.87
C LEU A 122 -17.96 7.94 -5.65
N GLN A 123 -19.20 7.42 -5.67
CA GLN A 123 -20.30 7.97 -6.49
C GLN A 123 -20.53 9.47 -6.25
N ASN A 124 -20.39 9.94 -5.00
CA ASN A 124 -20.61 11.34 -4.62
C ASN A 124 -19.46 12.27 -5.08
N LEU A 125 -18.33 11.74 -5.52
CA LEU A 125 -17.24 12.55 -6.05
C LEU A 125 -17.53 13.02 -7.48
N ASN A 126 -18.51 12.44 -8.18
CA ASN A 126 -18.85 12.79 -9.55
C ASN A 126 -17.66 12.78 -10.50
N LEU A 127 -16.82 11.75 -10.43
CA LEU A 127 -15.66 11.62 -11.31
C LEU A 127 -16.06 11.66 -12.78
N PRO A 128 -15.25 12.30 -13.65
CA PRO A 128 -15.54 12.39 -15.08
C PRO A 128 -15.59 11.01 -15.73
N ARG A 129 -16.76 10.59 -16.24
CA ARG A 129 -16.99 9.23 -16.76
C ARG A 129 -15.99 8.78 -17.83
N GLY A 130 -15.56 9.70 -18.70
CA GLY A 130 -14.58 9.42 -19.76
C GLY A 130 -13.14 9.23 -19.25
N LYS A 131 -12.89 9.40 -17.94
CA LYS A 131 -11.58 9.25 -17.31
C LYS A 131 -11.52 8.09 -16.30
N VAL A 132 -12.56 7.28 -16.21
CA VAL A 132 -12.63 6.13 -15.31
C VAL A 132 -12.61 4.83 -16.12
N SER A 133 -11.66 3.97 -15.81
CA SER A 133 -11.61 2.58 -16.28
C SER A 133 -11.88 1.64 -15.12
N VAL A 134 -12.77 0.68 -15.32
CA VAL A 134 -13.05 -0.40 -14.37
C VAL A 134 -12.24 -1.62 -14.80
N PRO A 135 -11.19 -2.00 -14.05
CA PRO A 135 -10.34 -3.11 -14.42
C PRO A 135 -11.08 -4.45 -14.22
N ARG A 136 -10.82 -5.41 -15.11
CA ARG A 136 -11.34 -6.77 -15.00
C ARG A 136 -10.20 -7.73 -14.67
N PRO A 137 -10.40 -8.68 -13.76
CA PRO A 137 -9.35 -9.64 -13.40
C PRO A 137 -8.72 -10.30 -14.63
N LEU A 138 -7.39 -10.28 -14.69
CA LEU A 138 -6.54 -10.83 -15.74
C LEU A 138 -6.64 -10.17 -17.13
N GLU A 139 -7.41 -9.09 -17.27
CA GLU A 139 -7.42 -8.27 -18.48
C GLU A 139 -6.46 -7.08 -18.32
N PRO A 140 -5.32 -7.04 -19.04
CA PRO A 140 -4.35 -5.94 -18.88
C PRO A 140 -4.92 -4.59 -19.29
N VAL A 141 -4.85 -3.62 -18.40
CA VAL A 141 -5.11 -2.20 -18.67
C VAL A 141 -3.82 -1.59 -19.20
N ARG A 142 -3.77 -1.33 -20.52
CA ARG A 142 -2.61 -0.75 -21.19
C ARG A 142 -2.71 0.76 -21.25
N LEU A 143 -1.78 1.42 -20.58
CA LEU A 143 -1.67 2.87 -20.51
C LEU A 143 -0.32 3.31 -21.09
N PRO A 144 -0.18 4.52 -21.63
CA PRO A 144 1.13 5.05 -21.96
C PRO A 144 2.13 4.91 -20.81
N GLY A 145 3.23 4.18 -21.01
CA GLY A 145 4.28 3.99 -20.00
C GLY A 145 3.97 3.04 -18.85
N LEU A 146 2.76 2.44 -18.78
CA LEU A 146 2.35 1.57 -17.68
C LEU A 146 1.34 0.53 -18.16
N THR A 147 1.58 -0.75 -17.89
CA THR A 147 0.57 -1.80 -18.02
C THR A 147 0.23 -2.34 -16.63
N LEU A 148 -1.06 -2.42 -16.32
CA LEU A 148 -1.56 -2.99 -15.08
C LEU A 148 -2.37 -4.23 -15.40
N THR A 149 -1.94 -5.39 -14.88
CA THR A 149 -2.75 -6.61 -14.92
C THR A 149 -3.41 -6.80 -13.57
N PRO A 150 -4.72 -6.51 -13.45
CA PRO A 150 -5.46 -6.67 -12.20
C PRO A 150 -5.73 -8.14 -11.91
N PHE A 151 -5.82 -8.49 -10.62
CA PHE A 151 -6.25 -9.82 -10.17
C PHE A 151 -7.01 -9.71 -8.84
N ASN A 152 -7.77 -10.74 -8.51
CA ASN A 152 -8.47 -10.78 -7.22
C ASN A 152 -7.44 -10.95 -6.09
N GLY A 153 -7.38 -9.98 -5.20
CA GLY A 153 -6.53 -10.02 -4.01
C GLY A 153 -7.07 -10.99 -2.95
N LEU A 154 -6.22 -11.40 -2.01
CA LEU A 154 -6.54 -12.35 -0.95
C LEU A 154 -6.82 -11.64 0.38
N HIS A 155 -7.66 -10.62 0.36
CA HIS A 155 -7.97 -9.77 1.51
C HIS A 155 -9.05 -10.36 2.43
N PHE A 156 -9.74 -11.41 2.02
CA PHE A 156 -10.70 -12.11 2.86
C PHE A 156 -10.01 -13.08 3.82
N ALA A 157 -10.51 -13.14 5.06
CA ALA A 157 -10.16 -14.20 6.01
C ALA A 157 -11.43 -14.69 6.70
N ILE A 158 -11.48 -15.96 7.04
CA ILE A 158 -12.53 -16.51 7.90
C ILE A 158 -12.36 -15.90 9.29
N ASP A 159 -13.39 -15.21 9.78
CA ASP A 159 -13.45 -14.62 11.12
C ASP A 159 -14.79 -14.98 11.78
N PRO A 160 -14.85 -16.04 12.62
CA PRO A 160 -16.08 -16.44 13.29
C PRO A 160 -16.69 -15.34 14.18
N GLY A 161 -15.90 -14.34 14.58
CA GLY A 161 -16.36 -13.19 15.34
C GLY A 161 -17.00 -12.08 14.47
N SER A 162 -16.93 -12.20 13.14
CA SER A 162 -17.57 -11.28 12.22
C SER A 162 -19.04 -11.65 11.97
N PRO A 163 -19.96 -10.69 11.83
CA PRO A 163 -21.39 -10.96 11.58
C PRO A 163 -21.67 -11.82 10.34
N ASN A 164 -20.78 -11.81 9.36
CA ASN A 164 -20.91 -12.60 8.11
C ASN A 164 -19.87 -13.75 8.02
N GLY A 165 -19.16 -14.05 9.10
CA GLY A 165 -18.12 -15.09 9.13
C GLY A 165 -16.84 -14.74 8.36
N LEU A 166 -16.74 -13.53 7.81
CA LEU A 166 -15.59 -13.06 7.00
C LEU A 166 -15.00 -11.78 7.56
N ARG A 167 -13.70 -11.60 7.36
CA ARG A 167 -12.98 -10.35 7.60
C ARG A 167 -12.37 -9.85 6.30
N GLY A 168 -12.45 -8.55 6.09
CA GLY A 168 -11.95 -7.91 4.87
C GLY A 168 -13.05 -7.56 3.88
N VAL A 169 -12.64 -7.11 2.74
CA VAL A 169 -13.49 -6.67 1.62
C VAL A 169 -12.89 -7.15 0.31
N PRO A 170 -13.66 -7.17 -0.81
CA PRO A 170 -13.09 -7.39 -2.12
C PRO A 170 -11.93 -6.43 -2.38
N GLU A 171 -10.85 -6.95 -2.95
CA GLU A 171 -9.64 -6.21 -3.26
C GLU A 171 -9.11 -6.61 -4.62
N THR A 172 -8.56 -5.65 -5.34
CA THR A 172 -7.83 -5.86 -6.58
C THR A 172 -6.34 -5.66 -6.34
N GLY A 173 -5.57 -6.75 -6.49
CA GLY A 173 -4.12 -6.68 -6.60
C GLY A 173 -3.71 -6.34 -8.04
N TYR A 174 -2.47 -5.90 -8.23
CA TYR A 174 -1.95 -5.51 -9.53
C TYR A 174 -0.55 -6.07 -9.79
N LEU A 175 -0.35 -6.60 -11.00
CA LEU A 175 0.97 -6.71 -11.58
C LEU A 175 1.19 -5.46 -12.45
N ALA A 176 2.15 -4.62 -12.08
CA ALA A 176 2.52 -3.42 -12.82
C ALA A 176 3.78 -3.68 -13.65
N GLU A 177 3.72 -3.32 -14.94
CA GLU A 177 4.80 -3.50 -15.89
C GLU A 177 5.18 -2.14 -16.50
N PHE A 178 6.45 -1.76 -16.37
CA PHE A 178 7.03 -0.51 -16.87
C PHE A 178 8.55 -0.66 -17.03
N SER A 179 9.16 0.02 -17.99
CA SER A 179 10.63 0.01 -18.20
C SER A 179 11.23 -1.41 -18.19
N GLU A 180 10.54 -2.38 -18.79
CA GLU A 180 10.92 -3.80 -18.83
C GLU A 180 10.97 -4.48 -17.45
N LYS A 181 10.43 -3.85 -16.41
CA LYS A 181 10.33 -4.37 -15.03
C LYS A 181 8.91 -4.78 -14.70
N ARG A 182 8.80 -5.72 -13.78
CA ARG A 182 7.54 -6.30 -13.33
C ARG A 182 7.46 -6.25 -11.80
N TRP A 183 6.47 -5.53 -11.29
CA TRP A 183 6.26 -5.32 -9.86
C TRP A 183 4.90 -5.81 -9.41
N LEU A 184 4.88 -6.63 -8.37
CA LEU A 184 3.68 -7.21 -7.83
C LEU A 184 3.19 -6.44 -6.60
N PHE A 185 1.90 -6.12 -6.61
CA PHE A 185 1.17 -5.48 -5.52
C PHE A 185 0.00 -6.38 -5.10
N PRO A 186 0.22 -7.38 -4.22
CA PRO A 186 -0.83 -8.30 -3.79
C PRO A 186 -1.92 -7.62 -2.96
N GLY A 187 -1.63 -6.44 -2.39
CA GLY A 187 -2.51 -5.70 -1.52
C GLY A 187 -2.50 -6.22 -0.07
N ASP A 188 -3.61 -6.02 0.62
CA ASP A 188 -3.83 -6.35 2.02
C ASP A 188 -4.16 -7.83 2.23
N THR A 189 -3.22 -8.70 1.89
CA THR A 189 -3.40 -10.14 1.97
C THR A 189 -3.74 -10.61 3.39
N ARG A 190 -4.79 -11.42 3.53
CA ARG A 190 -5.22 -12.08 4.78
C ARG A 190 -5.19 -13.60 4.68
N VAL A 191 -5.21 -14.14 3.47
CA VAL A 191 -5.08 -15.56 3.17
C VAL A 191 -3.74 -15.76 2.46
N TYR A 192 -2.75 -16.29 3.17
CA TYR A 192 -1.39 -16.50 2.66
C TYR A 192 -1.29 -17.85 1.94
N ASP A 193 -2.00 -17.98 0.82
CA ASP A 193 -1.97 -19.15 -0.06
C ASP A 193 -1.74 -18.69 -1.49
N ALA A 194 -0.48 -18.71 -1.93
CA ALA A 194 -0.07 -18.26 -3.25
C ALA A 194 -0.71 -19.08 -4.40
N SER A 195 -1.18 -20.31 -4.13
CA SER A 195 -1.84 -21.15 -5.13
C SER A 195 -3.20 -20.58 -5.57
N GLN A 196 -3.80 -19.69 -4.78
CA GLN A 196 -5.04 -18.99 -5.12
C GLN A 196 -4.81 -17.77 -6.00
N LEU A 197 -3.55 -17.38 -6.24
CA LEU A 197 -3.20 -16.28 -7.12
C LEU A 197 -2.81 -16.78 -8.51
N PRO A 198 -2.90 -15.93 -9.54
CA PRO A 198 -2.40 -16.27 -10.86
C PRO A 198 -0.90 -16.56 -10.86
N ALA A 199 -0.44 -17.39 -11.79
CA ALA A 199 0.98 -17.59 -12.03
C ALA A 199 1.56 -16.35 -12.72
N PHE A 200 2.23 -15.48 -11.96
CA PHE A 200 2.78 -14.23 -12.49
C PHE A 200 4.07 -14.44 -13.31
N GLY A 201 4.75 -15.56 -13.12
CA GLY A 201 6.12 -15.74 -13.62
C GLY A 201 7.13 -14.88 -12.84
N PRO A 202 8.36 -14.69 -13.35
CA PRO A 202 9.36 -13.89 -12.65
C PRO A 202 8.92 -12.44 -12.45
N VAL A 203 9.13 -11.89 -11.25
CA VAL A 203 8.87 -10.48 -10.91
C VAL A 203 10.12 -9.86 -10.28
N ASP A 204 10.43 -8.62 -10.67
CA ASP A 204 11.60 -7.88 -10.16
C ASP A 204 11.44 -7.48 -8.70
N GLY A 205 10.20 -7.27 -8.27
CA GLY A 205 9.92 -6.96 -6.89
C GLY A 205 8.45 -7.08 -6.51
N MET A 206 8.21 -7.10 -5.20
CA MET A 206 6.88 -7.16 -4.61
C MET A 206 6.77 -6.16 -3.48
N PHE A 207 5.66 -5.44 -3.40
CA PHE A 207 5.25 -4.69 -2.23
C PHE A 207 4.39 -5.59 -1.35
N ALA A 208 4.93 -6.04 -0.23
CA ALA A 208 4.25 -6.94 0.69
C ALA A 208 3.70 -6.14 1.89
N HIS A 209 2.38 -6.06 1.98
CA HIS A 209 1.69 -5.42 3.09
C HIS A 209 1.76 -6.32 4.33
N VAL A 210 2.39 -5.82 5.40
CA VAL A 210 2.61 -6.60 6.61
C VAL A 210 1.31 -6.73 7.40
N TRP A 211 0.88 -7.99 7.56
CA TRP A 211 -0.17 -8.36 8.49
C TRP A 211 0.14 -9.75 9.08
N LEU A 212 0.42 -9.83 10.37
CA LEU A 212 0.92 -11.04 11.01
C LEU A 212 -0.10 -11.68 11.95
N GLY A 213 -1.37 -11.30 11.81
CA GLY A 213 -2.50 -11.84 12.57
C GLY A 213 -3.24 -10.76 13.38
N LYS A 214 -4.52 -11.01 13.65
CA LYS A 214 -5.39 -10.07 14.38
C LYS A 214 -4.93 -9.94 15.83
N GLY A 215 -4.75 -8.68 16.30
CA GLY A 215 -4.49 -8.38 17.71
C GLY A 215 -3.21 -9.00 18.27
N CYS A 216 -2.21 -9.34 17.42
CA CYS A 216 -1.02 -10.06 17.87
C CYS A 216 0.30 -9.28 17.71
N ALA A 217 0.26 -7.98 17.36
CA ALA A 217 1.47 -7.17 17.20
C ALA A 217 2.34 -7.10 18.46
N LEU A 218 1.76 -7.25 19.64
CA LEU A 218 2.50 -7.26 20.90
C LEU A 218 3.07 -8.64 21.27
N GLN A 219 2.83 -9.69 20.51
CA GLN A 219 3.38 -11.02 20.77
C GLN A 219 4.85 -11.10 20.31
N LYS A 220 5.64 -11.96 21.00
CA LYS A 220 7.04 -12.20 20.62
C LYS A 220 7.18 -12.91 19.27
N ALA A 221 6.17 -13.69 18.90
CA ALA A 221 6.07 -14.43 17.64
C ALA A 221 4.63 -14.33 17.14
N PRO A 222 4.30 -13.31 16.35
CA PRO A 222 2.99 -13.20 15.72
C PRO A 222 2.68 -14.43 14.89
N VAL A 223 1.42 -14.87 14.95
CA VAL A 223 1.01 -16.21 14.51
C VAL A 223 1.21 -16.50 13.02
N LEU A 224 1.20 -15.46 12.18
CA LEU A 224 1.32 -15.61 10.72
C LEU A 224 2.71 -15.25 10.17
N THR A 225 3.72 -15.02 11.02
CA THR A 225 5.05 -14.59 10.53
C THR A 225 5.68 -15.58 9.55
N ASP A 226 5.64 -16.89 9.86
CA ASP A 226 6.16 -17.92 8.97
C ASP A 226 5.34 -18.02 7.68
N THR A 227 4.02 -18.04 7.81
CA THR A 227 3.09 -18.16 6.68
C THR A 227 3.20 -16.97 5.72
N PHE A 228 3.33 -15.74 6.25
CA PHE A 228 3.61 -14.55 5.47
C PHE A 228 4.90 -14.68 4.67
N CYS A 229 6.00 -15.14 5.31
CA CYS A 229 7.28 -15.29 4.62
C CYS A 229 7.22 -16.36 3.53
N ARG A 230 6.58 -17.52 3.79
CA ARG A 230 6.39 -18.57 2.77
C ARG A 230 5.59 -18.05 1.59
N PHE A 231 4.47 -17.38 1.82
CA PHE A 231 3.67 -16.76 0.77
C PHE A 231 4.51 -15.83 -0.13
N CYS A 232 5.34 -14.99 0.49
CA CYS A 232 6.23 -14.11 -0.27
C CYS A 232 7.26 -14.88 -1.10
N LEU A 233 7.81 -15.99 -0.55
CA LEU A 233 8.77 -16.85 -1.26
C LEU A 233 8.12 -17.63 -2.40
N ASP A 234 6.90 -18.11 -2.23
CA ASP A 234 6.15 -18.85 -3.25
C ASP A 234 5.84 -17.96 -4.47
N LEU A 235 5.70 -16.64 -4.29
CA LEU A 235 5.57 -15.66 -5.38
C LEU A 235 6.90 -15.33 -6.06
N SER A 236 8.03 -15.79 -5.53
CA SER A 236 9.37 -15.75 -6.10
C SER A 236 9.84 -14.37 -6.61
N PRO A 237 9.66 -13.25 -5.89
CA PRO A 237 10.16 -11.96 -6.30
C PRO A 237 11.69 -11.87 -6.11
N VAL A 238 12.38 -11.06 -6.94
CA VAL A 238 13.81 -10.80 -6.77
C VAL A 238 14.07 -10.00 -5.47
N ARG A 239 13.15 -9.09 -5.12
CA ARG A 239 13.19 -8.31 -3.86
C ARG A 239 11.81 -8.07 -3.29
N ILE A 240 11.76 -7.84 -1.98
CA ILE A 240 10.52 -7.53 -1.24
C ILE A 240 10.66 -6.16 -0.60
N VAL A 241 9.66 -5.30 -0.80
CA VAL A 241 9.48 -4.05 -0.07
C VAL A 241 8.35 -4.27 0.92
N LEU A 242 8.66 -4.27 2.20
CA LEU A 242 7.67 -4.37 3.27
C LEU A 242 7.00 -3.01 3.46
N SER A 243 5.69 -3.00 3.45
CA SER A 243 4.87 -1.82 3.67
C SER A 243 3.68 -2.17 4.57
N HIS A 244 2.74 -1.26 4.76
CA HIS A 244 1.68 -1.36 5.77
C HIS A 244 2.25 -1.42 7.19
N LEU A 245 3.42 -0.77 7.36
CA LEU A 245 4.12 -0.57 8.61
C LEU A 245 3.77 0.81 9.17
N GLU A 246 3.89 0.96 10.49
CA GLU A 246 3.67 2.25 11.18
C GLU A 246 2.35 2.94 10.80
N GLU A 247 1.30 2.13 10.62
CA GLU A 247 -0.04 2.65 10.37
C GLU A 247 -0.56 3.36 11.64
N LEU A 248 -0.33 4.68 11.70
CA LEU A 248 -0.59 5.52 12.88
C LEU A 248 -2.07 5.61 13.27
N GLY A 249 -2.99 5.21 12.39
CA GLY A 249 -4.42 5.09 12.70
C GLY A 249 -4.78 3.87 13.54
N ARG A 250 -3.85 2.91 13.74
CA ARG A 250 -4.10 1.64 14.44
C ARG A 250 -3.71 1.69 15.92
N ASN A 251 -4.26 0.74 16.68
CA ASN A 251 -3.91 0.54 18.08
C ASN A 251 -2.68 -0.35 18.23
N ALA A 252 -2.15 -0.40 19.45
CA ALA A 252 -0.91 -1.10 19.78
C ALA A 252 -0.87 -2.59 19.39
N ASP A 253 -1.99 -3.29 19.46
CA ASP A 253 -2.12 -4.72 19.16
C ASP A 253 -2.18 -5.05 17.64
N GLU A 254 -2.33 -4.04 16.79
CA GLU A 254 -2.29 -4.15 15.32
C GLU A 254 -1.25 -3.21 14.68
N PHE A 255 -0.32 -2.66 15.47
CA PHE A 255 0.71 -1.74 15.00
C PHE A 255 2.01 -2.47 14.68
N TRP A 256 2.29 -2.63 13.40
CA TRP A 256 3.52 -3.25 12.89
C TRP A 256 4.61 -2.19 12.74
N ASP A 257 5.82 -2.47 13.23
CA ASP A 257 6.94 -1.53 13.26
C ASP A 257 8.27 -2.23 12.93
N ASP A 258 9.39 -1.52 13.13
CA ASP A 258 10.74 -2.02 12.87
C ASP A 258 11.04 -3.34 13.60
N THR A 259 10.44 -3.59 14.77
CA THR A 259 10.65 -4.86 15.48
C THR A 259 10.07 -6.03 14.69
N HIS A 260 8.97 -5.79 14.00
CA HIS A 260 8.32 -6.78 13.12
C HIS A 260 9.11 -6.95 11.81
N VAL A 261 9.69 -5.88 11.27
CA VAL A 261 10.62 -5.95 10.12
C VAL A 261 11.77 -6.90 10.44
N GLU A 262 12.39 -6.75 11.61
CA GLU A 262 13.48 -7.62 12.02
C GLU A 262 13.05 -9.08 12.28
N MET A 263 11.83 -9.31 12.78
CA MET A 263 11.26 -10.66 12.90
C MET A 263 11.07 -11.30 11.52
N ILE A 264 10.51 -10.56 10.56
CA ILE A 264 10.31 -11.03 9.18
C ILE A 264 11.66 -11.34 8.52
N LYS A 265 12.66 -10.46 8.60
CA LYS A 265 14.00 -10.70 8.06
C LYS A 265 14.64 -11.98 8.62
N ARG A 266 14.55 -12.17 9.95
CA ARG A 266 15.05 -13.40 10.59
C ARG A 266 14.29 -14.64 10.11
N GLN A 267 13.00 -14.54 9.85
CA GLN A 267 12.22 -15.65 9.35
C GLN A 267 12.60 -16.01 7.90
N PHE A 268 12.84 -15.02 7.02
CA PHE A 268 13.41 -15.27 5.68
C PHE A 268 14.78 -15.96 5.75
N GLN A 269 15.64 -15.57 6.70
CA GLN A 269 16.94 -16.22 6.91
C GLN A 269 16.78 -17.70 7.34
N ARG A 270 15.78 -18.03 8.17
CA ARG A 270 15.48 -19.42 8.54
C ARG A 270 15.02 -20.28 7.36
N HIS A 271 14.43 -19.67 6.35
CA HIS A 271 14.11 -20.32 5.08
C HIS A 271 15.30 -20.35 4.11
N GLU A 272 16.52 -20.05 4.58
CA GLU A 272 17.74 -19.98 3.75
C GLU A 272 17.62 -19.05 2.55
N SER A 273 16.68 -18.12 2.60
CA SER A 273 16.41 -17.19 1.52
C SER A 273 17.44 -16.07 1.47
N ARG A 274 17.94 -15.79 0.26
CA ARG A 274 18.83 -14.65 -0.03
C ARG A 274 18.07 -13.43 -0.57
N ILE A 275 16.75 -13.45 -0.53
CA ILE A 275 15.93 -12.36 -1.04
C ILE A 275 16.21 -11.07 -0.29
N LYS A 276 16.32 -9.96 -1.02
CA LYS A 276 16.52 -8.64 -0.43
C LYS A 276 15.20 -8.13 0.12
N VAL A 277 15.14 -7.88 1.42
CA VAL A 277 13.97 -7.36 2.13
C VAL A 277 14.26 -5.96 2.63
N LEU A 278 13.45 -4.99 2.21
CA LEU A 278 13.55 -3.57 2.54
C LEU A 278 12.25 -3.09 3.19
N PRO A 279 12.27 -2.35 4.30
CA PRO A 279 11.08 -1.63 4.76
C PRO A 279 10.85 -0.38 3.91
N ALA A 280 9.60 -0.08 3.59
CA ALA A 280 9.21 1.22 3.10
C ALA A 280 8.93 2.15 4.28
N GLN A 281 9.34 3.42 4.18
CA GLN A 281 9.13 4.43 5.21
C GLN A 281 8.41 5.64 4.62
N MET A 282 7.50 6.24 5.40
CA MET A 282 6.72 7.40 4.97
C MET A 282 7.62 8.55 4.52
N GLY A 283 7.38 9.07 3.31
CA GLY A 283 8.14 10.16 2.70
C GLY A 283 9.49 9.77 2.11
N GLU A 284 9.89 8.49 2.22
CA GLU A 284 11.12 7.99 1.60
C GLU A 284 10.83 7.33 0.24
N SER A 285 11.84 7.30 -0.62
CA SER A 285 11.75 6.67 -1.94
C SER A 285 12.50 5.35 -2.01
N VAL A 286 11.99 4.45 -2.85
CA VAL A 286 12.63 3.20 -3.22
C VAL A 286 12.90 3.22 -4.72
N ASP A 287 14.13 2.93 -5.14
CA ASP A 287 14.47 2.70 -6.56
C ASP A 287 13.83 1.38 -7.03
N LEU A 288 13.12 1.42 -8.12
CA LEU A 288 12.42 0.28 -8.71
C LEU A 288 13.27 -0.45 -9.74
#